data_026de586b2e753518c9166f7549fd320
#
_entry.id   026de586b2e753518c9166f7549fd320
#
_cell.length_a   1.000
_cell.length_b   1.000
_cell.length_c   1.000
_cell.angle_alpha   90.00
_cell.angle_beta   90.00
_cell.angle_gamma   90.00
#
_symmetry.space_group_name_H-M   'P 1'
#
loop_
_entity.id
_entity.type
_entity.pdbx_description
1 polymer ?
#
loop_
_entity_poly.entity_id
_entity_poly.type
_entity_poly.pdbx_seq_one_letter_code
_entity_poly.pdbx_strand_id
1 'polypeptide(L)'
;MQEIELKFQIPPASRASLSESLRDAASATTRLRARYFDTGDRLLARSAFALRLRQEGEGWVQTLKGRGDGLMTRLEHNAPLGTDSGDAAPALSLERHAGTPAGAALLALLDSTGRTPADLVLQFSTDIIRTHAEVEADGAVVELALDVGQIAGGGQTLPVWEIEFELVRGAPTGLLSIAYLWTEAFGLWLDARSKAERGDRLARGVTQGDVPAVRPVDAAQPWSRQVAVALSPVLALVGDVADDLASPAQRVALAQALGVLAQTLRAEAQAAGAADTVAALAGMVFDAAIWCRVETQALWLSLLEWSLPADAR
;
A
#
# COMPACT_ATOMS: atom_id res chain seq x y z
N MET A 1 -8.23 -1.18 -14.32
CA MET A 1 -7.78 0.22 -14.25
C MET A 1 -6.46 0.25 -13.49
N GLN A 2 -5.64 1.23 -13.67
CA GLN A 2 -4.41 1.43 -12.91
C GLN A 2 -4.68 2.55 -11.91
N GLU A 3 -4.44 2.30 -10.62
CA GLU A 3 -4.55 3.30 -9.56
C GLU A 3 -3.15 3.77 -9.16
N ILE A 4 -3.04 5.04 -8.79
CA ILE A 4 -1.83 5.61 -8.19
C ILE A 4 -2.22 6.05 -6.79
N GLU A 5 -1.67 5.36 -5.78
CA GLU A 5 -2.03 5.57 -4.37
C GLU A 5 -0.79 5.59 -3.46
N LEU A 6 -0.88 6.36 -2.38
CA LEU A 6 0.00 6.30 -1.23
C LEU A 6 -0.83 6.10 0.03
N LYS A 7 -0.28 5.36 0.99
CA LYS A 7 -0.94 5.10 2.26
C LYS A 7 -0.02 5.41 3.42
N PHE A 8 -0.57 6.08 4.44
CA PHE A 8 0.14 6.51 5.63
C PHE A 8 -0.58 6.07 6.89
N GLN A 9 0.19 5.74 7.91
CA GLN A 9 -0.30 5.58 9.27
C GLN A 9 -0.39 6.93 9.96
N ILE A 10 -1.36 7.07 10.88
CA ILE A 10 -1.66 8.31 11.57
C ILE A 10 -1.23 8.15 13.03
N PRO A 11 -0.22 8.94 13.50
CA PRO A 11 0.16 8.93 14.91
C PRO A 11 -1.03 9.21 15.82
N PRO A 12 -1.14 8.54 16.97
CA PRO A 12 -2.28 8.75 17.90
C PRO A 12 -2.54 10.21 18.24
N ALA A 13 -1.48 11.02 18.39
CA ALA A 13 -1.58 12.44 18.71
C ALA A 13 -2.28 13.28 17.63
N SER A 14 -2.20 12.87 16.35
CA SER A 14 -2.73 13.63 15.20
C SER A 14 -4.12 13.15 14.75
N ARG A 15 -4.66 12.06 15.32
CA ARG A 15 -5.93 11.47 14.85
C ARG A 15 -7.12 12.41 14.91
N ALA A 16 -7.23 13.17 15.99
CA ALA A 16 -8.35 14.10 16.18
C ALA A 16 -8.28 15.29 15.19
N SER A 17 -7.13 15.96 15.12
CA SER A 17 -6.93 17.12 14.25
C SER A 17 -7.01 16.77 12.77
N LEU A 18 -6.46 15.62 12.35
CA LEU A 18 -6.58 15.14 10.97
C LEU A 18 -8.04 14.84 10.60
N SER A 19 -8.79 14.16 11.50
CA SER A 19 -10.21 13.87 11.27
C SER A 19 -11.06 15.14 11.17
N GLU A 20 -10.72 16.20 11.91
CA GLU A 20 -11.37 17.50 11.84
C GLU A 20 -11.08 18.18 10.50
N SER A 21 -9.81 18.27 10.11
CA SER A 21 -9.40 18.86 8.82
C SER A 21 -10.06 18.19 7.62
N LEU A 22 -10.22 16.86 7.66
CA LEU A 22 -10.89 16.15 6.57
C LEU A 22 -12.40 16.42 6.53
N ARG A 23 -13.07 16.56 7.70
CA ARG A 23 -14.50 16.95 7.75
C ARG A 23 -14.75 18.33 7.20
N ASP A 24 -13.83 19.26 7.43
CA ASP A 24 -13.93 20.64 6.92
C ASP A 24 -13.80 20.71 5.40
N ALA A 25 -13.20 19.70 4.76
CA ALA A 25 -13.06 19.56 3.31
C ALA A 25 -14.31 19.00 2.59
N ALA A 26 -15.50 19.17 3.15
CA ALA A 26 -16.78 18.68 2.57
C ALA A 26 -16.77 17.16 2.32
N SER A 27 -16.33 16.39 3.30
CA SER A 27 -16.15 14.94 3.23
C SER A 27 -17.48 14.15 3.23
N ALA A 28 -17.44 12.96 2.61
CA ALA A 28 -18.48 11.94 2.76
C ALA A 28 -17.97 10.80 3.66
N THR A 29 -18.91 10.10 4.32
CA THR A 29 -18.57 8.97 5.19
C THR A 29 -19.34 7.73 4.77
N THR A 30 -18.62 6.60 4.61
CA THR A 30 -19.21 5.31 4.21
C THR A 30 -18.63 4.19 5.08
N ARG A 31 -19.49 3.26 5.51
CA ARG A 31 -19.03 2.03 6.15
C ARG A 31 -18.68 1.00 5.09
N LEU A 32 -17.47 0.44 5.19
CA LEU A 32 -16.90 -0.56 4.29
C LEU A 32 -16.70 -1.87 5.06
N ARG A 33 -17.49 -2.89 4.74
CA ARG A 33 -17.32 -4.24 5.32
C ARG A 33 -16.80 -5.18 4.23
N ALA A 34 -15.56 -5.66 4.35
CA ALA A 34 -14.98 -6.52 3.33
C ALA A 34 -14.63 -7.92 3.85
N ARG A 35 -14.74 -8.90 2.96
CA ARG A 35 -14.36 -10.30 3.14
C ARG A 35 -13.28 -10.62 2.11
N TYR A 36 -12.12 -11.10 2.57
CA TYR A 36 -10.97 -11.40 1.71
C TYR A 36 -10.82 -12.90 1.54
N PHE A 37 -10.57 -13.31 0.30
CA PHE A 37 -10.53 -14.70 -0.11
C PHE A 37 -9.16 -15.05 -0.68
N ASP A 38 -8.67 -16.24 -0.32
CA ASP A 38 -7.43 -16.84 -0.84
C ASP A 38 -7.55 -18.36 -0.76
N THR A 39 -6.62 -19.06 -1.37
CA THR A 39 -6.44 -20.50 -1.15
C THR A 39 -5.89 -20.76 0.27
N GLY A 40 -6.10 -21.96 0.80
CA GLY A 40 -5.60 -22.32 2.12
C GLY A 40 -4.07 -22.20 2.26
N ASP A 41 -3.32 -22.30 1.14
CA ASP A 41 -1.87 -22.12 1.08
C ASP A 41 -1.43 -20.72 0.65
N ARG A 42 -2.36 -19.74 0.60
CA ARG A 42 -2.09 -18.32 0.35
C ARG A 42 -1.53 -18.02 -1.05
N LEU A 43 -2.01 -18.70 -2.05
CA LEU A 43 -1.51 -18.54 -3.41
C LEU A 43 -1.64 -17.09 -3.91
N LEU A 44 -2.80 -16.45 -3.65
CA LEU A 44 -3.07 -15.08 -4.07
C LEU A 44 -2.12 -14.10 -3.35
N ALA A 45 -2.04 -14.15 -2.04
CA ALA A 45 -1.19 -13.26 -1.24
C ALA A 45 0.29 -13.37 -1.64
N ARG A 46 0.81 -14.61 -1.80
CA ARG A 46 2.20 -14.86 -2.25
C ARG A 46 2.47 -14.38 -3.66
N SER A 47 1.43 -14.25 -4.49
CA SER A 47 1.51 -13.77 -5.86
C SER A 47 1.11 -12.30 -6.01
N ALA A 48 1.01 -11.57 -4.87
CA ALA A 48 0.62 -10.17 -4.80
C ALA A 48 -0.76 -9.86 -5.39
N PHE A 49 -1.70 -10.78 -5.24
CA PHE A 49 -3.12 -10.57 -5.50
C PHE A 49 -3.91 -10.42 -4.21
N ALA A 50 -4.97 -9.62 -4.25
CA ALA A 50 -6.00 -9.57 -3.21
C ALA A 50 -7.39 -9.61 -3.87
N LEU A 51 -8.22 -10.54 -3.43
CA LEU A 51 -9.59 -10.72 -3.90
C LEU A 51 -10.55 -10.53 -2.74
N ARG A 52 -11.52 -9.63 -2.90
CA ARG A 52 -12.48 -9.32 -1.84
C ARG A 52 -13.90 -9.11 -2.37
N LEU A 53 -14.88 -9.38 -1.49
CA LEU A 53 -16.23 -8.86 -1.58
C LEU A 53 -16.38 -7.77 -0.53
N ARG A 54 -16.76 -6.57 -0.93
CA ARG A 54 -16.89 -5.41 -0.04
C ARG A 54 -18.31 -4.84 -0.15
N GLN A 55 -18.95 -4.67 1.00
CA GLN A 55 -20.17 -3.90 1.12
C GLN A 55 -19.81 -2.44 1.36
N GLU A 56 -20.39 -1.56 0.55
CA GLU A 56 -20.24 -0.11 0.56
C GLU A 56 -21.62 0.52 0.74
N GLY A 57 -21.95 0.90 1.98
CA GLY A 57 -23.34 1.25 2.32
C GLY A 57 -24.28 0.07 2.07
N GLU A 58 -25.23 0.22 1.13
CA GLU A 58 -26.17 -0.84 0.75
C GLU A 58 -25.68 -1.71 -0.42
N GLY A 59 -24.69 -1.25 -1.18
CA GLY A 59 -24.17 -1.93 -2.36
C GLY A 59 -23.03 -2.91 -2.06
N TRP A 60 -22.83 -3.87 -2.96
CA TRP A 60 -21.71 -4.79 -2.93
C TRP A 60 -20.80 -4.59 -4.15
N VAL A 61 -19.51 -4.73 -3.93
CA VAL A 61 -18.48 -4.69 -4.98
C VAL A 61 -17.54 -5.87 -4.79
N GLN A 62 -17.26 -6.62 -5.86
CA GLN A 62 -16.15 -7.57 -5.90
C GLN A 62 -14.93 -6.86 -6.46
N THR A 63 -13.82 -6.86 -5.72
CA THR A 63 -12.58 -6.21 -6.13
C THR A 63 -11.47 -7.24 -6.29
N LEU A 64 -10.73 -7.15 -7.38
CA LEU A 64 -9.47 -7.85 -7.59
C LEU A 64 -8.36 -6.80 -7.72
N LYS A 65 -7.40 -6.84 -6.78
CA LYS A 65 -6.17 -6.06 -6.84
C LYS A 65 -4.99 -6.96 -7.21
N GLY A 66 -4.08 -6.46 -8.03
CA GLY A 66 -2.85 -7.12 -8.44
C GLY A 66 -1.67 -6.16 -8.40
N ARG A 67 -0.47 -6.69 -8.65
CA ARG A 67 0.75 -5.86 -8.72
C ARG A 67 0.66 -4.93 -9.94
N GLY A 68 0.96 -3.64 -9.75
CA GLY A 68 1.19 -2.66 -10.81
C GLY A 68 2.66 -2.55 -11.21
N ASP A 69 2.95 -1.68 -12.17
CA ASP A 69 4.30 -1.50 -12.75
C ASP A 69 5.16 -0.46 -12.02
N GLY A 70 4.71 0.09 -10.91
CA GLY A 70 5.42 1.10 -10.12
C GLY A 70 5.30 0.89 -8.62
N LEU A 71 5.98 1.76 -7.86
CA LEU A 71 5.94 1.71 -6.39
C LEU A 71 4.59 2.17 -5.82
N MET A 72 3.97 3.14 -6.49
CA MET A 72 2.67 3.72 -6.12
C MET A 72 1.51 3.15 -6.93
N THR A 73 1.77 2.29 -7.91
CA THR A 73 0.79 1.83 -8.89
C THR A 73 0.22 0.47 -8.51
N ARG A 74 -1.10 0.30 -8.63
CA ARG A 74 -1.82 -0.96 -8.44
C ARG A 74 -2.70 -1.26 -9.64
N LEU A 75 -2.81 -2.53 -10.01
CA LEU A 75 -3.87 -2.97 -10.92
C LEU A 75 -5.11 -3.24 -10.08
N GLU A 76 -6.19 -2.56 -10.38
CA GLU A 76 -7.47 -2.81 -9.71
C GLU A 76 -8.58 -3.00 -10.74
N HIS A 77 -9.48 -3.94 -10.44
CA HIS A 77 -10.75 -4.08 -11.12
C HIS A 77 -11.88 -4.26 -10.12
N ASN A 78 -12.81 -3.32 -10.13
CA ASN A 78 -14.02 -3.31 -9.34
C ASN A 78 -15.20 -3.77 -10.20
N ALA A 79 -15.93 -4.78 -9.72
CA ALA A 79 -17.16 -5.29 -10.33
C ALA A 79 -18.34 -5.01 -9.38
N PRO A 80 -19.17 -3.97 -9.65
CA PRO A 80 -20.35 -3.68 -8.86
C PRO A 80 -21.36 -4.84 -8.92
N LEU A 81 -21.98 -5.18 -7.78
CA LEU A 81 -22.92 -6.30 -7.65
C LEU A 81 -24.35 -5.84 -7.29
N GLY A 82 -24.57 -4.52 -7.19
CA GLY A 82 -25.86 -3.96 -6.81
C GLY A 82 -26.19 -4.13 -5.33
N THR A 83 -27.47 -3.93 -5.00
CA THR A 83 -28.02 -3.91 -3.63
C THR A 83 -28.90 -5.13 -3.32
N ASP A 84 -29.15 -6.01 -4.27
CA ASP A 84 -30.16 -7.06 -4.19
C ASP A 84 -29.89 -8.11 -3.09
N SER A 85 -28.65 -8.22 -2.63
CA SER A 85 -28.25 -9.18 -1.59
C SER A 85 -28.50 -8.69 -0.16
N GLY A 86 -28.87 -7.41 0.04
CA GLY A 86 -28.99 -6.82 1.37
C GLY A 86 -27.68 -6.99 2.16
N ASP A 87 -27.77 -7.42 3.41
CA ASP A 87 -26.60 -7.69 4.28
C ASP A 87 -25.92 -9.04 3.98
N ALA A 88 -26.50 -9.91 3.18
CA ALA A 88 -25.90 -11.19 2.79
C ALA A 88 -24.85 -10.95 1.71
N ALA A 89 -23.62 -11.46 1.91
CA ALA A 89 -22.58 -11.34 0.88
C ALA A 89 -22.99 -12.17 -0.35
N PRO A 90 -22.91 -11.59 -1.57
CA PRO A 90 -23.13 -12.34 -2.80
C PRO A 90 -22.07 -13.44 -2.99
N ALA A 91 -22.36 -14.40 -3.85
CA ALA A 91 -21.41 -15.45 -4.19
C ALA A 91 -20.17 -14.85 -4.89
N LEU A 92 -18.98 -15.35 -4.54
CA LEU A 92 -17.73 -15.02 -5.24
C LEU A 92 -17.75 -15.60 -6.67
N SER A 93 -17.36 -14.81 -7.68
CA SER A 93 -17.21 -15.30 -9.06
C SER A 93 -16.04 -14.61 -9.76
N LEU A 94 -15.06 -15.41 -10.24
CA LEU A 94 -13.92 -14.87 -10.98
C LEU A 94 -14.29 -14.40 -12.38
N GLU A 95 -15.41 -14.85 -12.94
CA GLU A 95 -15.92 -14.43 -14.24
C GLU A 95 -16.15 -12.90 -14.31
N ARG A 96 -16.44 -12.29 -13.16
CA ARG A 96 -16.61 -10.82 -13.05
C ARG A 96 -15.34 -10.03 -13.42
N HIS A 97 -14.19 -10.68 -13.34
CA HIS A 97 -12.90 -10.10 -13.71
C HIS A 97 -12.42 -10.57 -15.09
N ALA A 98 -13.23 -11.37 -15.80
CA ALA A 98 -12.88 -11.86 -17.14
C ALA A 98 -12.61 -10.71 -18.10
N GLY A 99 -11.60 -10.86 -18.98
CA GLY A 99 -11.22 -9.84 -19.95
C GLY A 99 -10.40 -8.68 -19.38
N THR A 100 -10.15 -8.64 -18.06
CA THR A 100 -9.25 -7.65 -17.45
C THR A 100 -7.83 -8.21 -17.30
N PRO A 101 -6.77 -7.37 -17.34
CA PRO A 101 -5.41 -7.84 -17.13
C PRO A 101 -5.21 -8.56 -15.78
N ALA A 102 -5.79 -8.02 -14.69
CA ALA A 102 -5.73 -8.65 -13.38
C ALA A 102 -6.46 -10.00 -13.33
N GLY A 103 -7.65 -10.08 -13.95
CA GLY A 103 -8.43 -11.33 -14.03
C GLY A 103 -7.72 -12.40 -14.85
N ALA A 104 -7.16 -12.04 -16.01
CA ALA A 104 -6.40 -12.97 -16.86
C ALA A 104 -5.16 -13.50 -16.10
N ALA A 105 -4.43 -12.64 -15.39
CA ALA A 105 -3.27 -13.03 -14.59
C ALA A 105 -3.64 -13.95 -13.43
N LEU A 106 -4.77 -13.68 -12.72
CA LEU A 106 -5.26 -14.54 -11.65
C LEU A 106 -5.68 -15.92 -12.16
N LEU A 107 -6.43 -15.98 -13.28
CA LEU A 107 -6.85 -17.25 -13.87
C LEU A 107 -5.65 -18.09 -14.32
N ALA A 108 -4.67 -17.47 -14.97
CA ALA A 108 -3.43 -18.15 -15.36
C ALA A 108 -2.65 -18.67 -14.14
N LEU A 109 -2.62 -17.92 -13.01
CA LEU A 109 -2.00 -18.36 -11.78
C LEU A 109 -2.70 -19.60 -11.20
N LEU A 110 -4.02 -19.59 -11.11
CA LEU A 110 -4.80 -20.72 -10.61
C LEU A 110 -4.59 -21.96 -11.49
N ASP A 111 -4.69 -21.81 -12.81
CA ASP A 111 -4.51 -22.89 -13.77
C ASP A 111 -3.11 -23.50 -13.68
N SER A 112 -2.05 -22.67 -13.65
CA SER A 112 -0.65 -23.12 -13.56
C SER A 112 -0.33 -23.88 -12.27
N THR A 113 -1.14 -23.70 -11.22
CA THR A 113 -0.98 -24.36 -9.92
C THR A 113 -2.00 -25.46 -9.68
N GLY A 114 -2.86 -25.75 -10.64
CA GLY A 114 -3.94 -26.77 -10.55
C GLY A 114 -5.01 -26.37 -9.53
N ARG A 115 -5.17 -25.08 -9.23
CA ARG A 115 -6.20 -24.55 -8.35
C ARG A 115 -7.41 -24.09 -9.15
N THR A 116 -8.56 -24.10 -8.49
CA THR A 116 -9.85 -23.70 -9.06
C THR A 116 -10.47 -22.59 -8.20
N PRO A 117 -11.50 -21.89 -8.68
CA PRO A 117 -12.26 -20.95 -7.85
C PRO A 117 -12.85 -21.56 -6.57
N ALA A 118 -13.11 -22.88 -6.55
CA ALA A 118 -13.64 -23.59 -5.39
C ALA A 118 -12.62 -23.72 -4.24
N ASP A 119 -11.32 -23.53 -4.52
CA ASP A 119 -10.26 -23.55 -3.48
C ASP A 119 -10.14 -22.21 -2.73
N LEU A 120 -10.87 -21.17 -3.17
CA LEU A 120 -10.88 -19.85 -2.54
C LEU A 120 -11.81 -19.84 -1.33
N VAL A 121 -11.26 -19.61 -0.16
CA VAL A 121 -11.97 -19.60 1.11
C VAL A 121 -11.76 -18.27 1.83
N LEU A 122 -12.71 -17.90 2.69
CA LEU A 122 -12.59 -16.68 3.52
C LEU A 122 -11.39 -16.81 4.46
N GLN A 123 -10.49 -15.83 4.42
CA GLN A 123 -9.30 -15.78 5.27
C GLN A 123 -9.46 -14.79 6.43
N PHE A 124 -9.91 -13.59 6.13
CA PHE A 124 -10.09 -12.51 7.10
C PHE A 124 -11.12 -11.50 6.58
N SER A 125 -11.49 -10.57 7.45
CA SER A 125 -12.44 -9.50 7.14
C SER A 125 -11.95 -8.15 7.62
N THR A 126 -12.53 -7.07 7.09
CA THR A 126 -12.35 -5.69 7.58
C THR A 126 -13.69 -5.04 7.83
N ASP A 127 -13.76 -4.18 8.85
CA ASP A 127 -14.90 -3.31 9.15
C ASP A 127 -14.36 -1.90 9.38
N ILE A 128 -14.55 -1.02 8.40
CA ILE A 128 -13.92 0.29 8.30
C ILE A 128 -15.00 1.36 8.13
N ILE A 129 -14.87 2.44 8.84
CA ILE A 129 -15.53 3.71 8.52
C ILE A 129 -14.54 4.53 7.71
N ARG A 130 -14.86 4.76 6.44
CA ARG A 130 -14.10 5.61 5.53
C ARG A 130 -14.72 6.99 5.48
N THR A 131 -13.93 8.02 5.79
CA THR A 131 -14.25 9.41 5.54
C THR A 131 -13.36 9.91 4.43
N HIS A 132 -13.92 10.41 3.33
CA HIS A 132 -13.11 10.81 2.16
C HIS A 132 -13.54 12.17 1.61
N ALA A 133 -12.60 12.90 1.04
CA ALA A 133 -12.79 14.16 0.35
C ALA A 133 -11.78 14.31 -0.76
N GLU A 134 -12.17 15.01 -1.83
CA GLU A 134 -11.21 15.40 -2.87
C GLU A 134 -10.56 16.74 -2.50
N VAL A 135 -9.24 16.82 -2.70
CA VAL A 135 -8.45 18.04 -2.58
C VAL A 135 -7.75 18.33 -3.90
N GLU A 136 -7.64 19.61 -4.24
CA GLU A 136 -6.97 20.05 -5.46
C GLU A 136 -5.76 20.93 -5.11
N ALA A 137 -4.59 20.56 -5.61
CA ALA A 137 -3.38 21.35 -5.53
C ALA A 137 -2.43 20.99 -6.68
N ASP A 138 -1.64 21.96 -7.14
CA ASP A 138 -0.61 21.78 -8.17
C ASP A 138 -1.12 21.11 -9.46
N GLY A 139 -2.38 21.38 -9.84
CA GLY A 139 -3.03 20.80 -11.03
C GLY A 139 -3.41 19.32 -10.90
N ALA A 140 -3.31 18.74 -9.72
CA ALA A 140 -3.79 17.41 -9.41
C ALA A 140 -5.04 17.45 -8.52
N VAL A 141 -5.94 16.49 -8.70
CA VAL A 141 -7.03 16.18 -7.78
C VAL A 141 -6.71 14.83 -7.13
N VAL A 142 -6.72 14.82 -5.81
CA VAL A 142 -6.39 13.65 -5.00
C VAL A 142 -7.55 13.38 -4.04
N GLU A 143 -8.05 12.15 -4.03
CA GLU A 143 -8.94 11.69 -2.98
C GLU A 143 -8.11 11.36 -1.73
N LEU A 144 -8.48 11.97 -0.62
CA LEU A 144 -8.00 11.65 0.71
C LEU A 144 -9.03 10.75 1.39
N ALA A 145 -8.66 9.53 1.75
CA ALA A 145 -9.54 8.55 2.36
C ALA A 145 -9.01 8.13 3.74
N LEU A 146 -9.62 8.67 4.80
CA LEU A 146 -9.34 8.28 6.19
C LEU A 146 -10.11 6.99 6.52
N ASP A 147 -9.38 5.93 6.82
CA ASP A 147 -9.90 4.63 7.22
C ASP A 147 -9.70 4.40 8.72
N VAL A 148 -10.81 4.27 9.43
CA VAL A 148 -10.84 3.98 10.87
C VAL A 148 -11.67 2.73 11.13
N GLY A 149 -11.10 1.75 11.81
CA GLY A 149 -11.82 0.51 12.11
C GLY A 149 -10.88 -0.62 12.49
N GLN A 150 -11.14 -1.81 11.95
CA GLN A 150 -10.39 -3.01 12.30
C GLN A 150 -10.30 -4.03 11.17
N ILE A 151 -9.26 -4.85 11.25
CA ILE A 151 -9.09 -6.11 10.52
C ILE A 151 -9.35 -7.24 11.51
N ALA A 152 -10.11 -8.28 11.11
CA ALA A 152 -10.40 -9.45 11.93
C ALA A 152 -10.02 -10.75 11.21
N GLY A 153 -9.21 -11.59 11.83
CA GLY A 153 -8.72 -12.86 11.27
C GLY A 153 -8.06 -13.72 12.33
N GLY A 154 -8.05 -15.05 12.18
CA GLY A 154 -7.39 -15.95 13.13
C GLY A 154 -7.90 -15.84 14.57
N GLY A 155 -9.14 -15.39 14.79
CA GLY A 155 -9.68 -15.14 16.13
C GLY A 155 -9.15 -13.87 16.82
N GLN A 156 -8.43 -13.03 16.10
CA GLN A 156 -7.83 -11.78 16.59
C GLN A 156 -8.34 -10.57 15.81
N THR A 157 -8.12 -9.37 16.36
CA THR A 157 -8.43 -8.10 15.70
C THR A 157 -7.20 -7.18 15.73
N LEU A 158 -7.02 -6.40 14.66
CA LEU A 158 -5.99 -5.38 14.52
C LEU A 158 -6.66 -4.04 14.21
N PRO A 159 -6.45 -2.98 15.02
CA PRO A 159 -7.02 -1.67 14.73
C PRO A 159 -6.40 -1.06 13.47
N VAL A 160 -7.20 -0.26 12.76
CA VAL A 160 -6.81 0.50 11.56
C VAL A 160 -7.02 1.97 11.83
N TRP A 161 -5.97 2.75 11.61
CA TRP A 161 -5.95 4.23 11.59
C TRP A 161 -4.98 4.68 10.51
N GLU A 162 -5.45 4.73 9.26
CA GLU A 162 -4.61 5.09 8.13
C GLU A 162 -5.33 6.07 7.21
N ILE A 163 -4.57 6.83 6.44
CA ILE A 163 -5.07 7.69 5.38
C ILE A 163 -4.45 7.26 4.06
N GLU A 164 -5.28 7.13 3.03
CA GLU A 164 -4.89 6.84 1.66
C GLU A 164 -5.01 8.12 0.83
N PHE A 165 -4.05 8.35 -0.04
CA PHE A 165 -4.03 9.42 -1.04
C PHE A 165 -4.13 8.73 -2.39
N GLU A 166 -5.20 8.96 -3.14
CA GLU A 166 -5.42 8.37 -4.45
C GLU A 166 -5.50 9.46 -5.51
N LEU A 167 -4.71 9.34 -6.58
CA LEU A 167 -4.71 10.28 -7.69
C LEU A 167 -5.96 10.09 -8.54
N VAL A 168 -6.87 11.06 -8.49
CA VAL A 168 -8.09 11.08 -9.33
C VAL A 168 -7.76 11.62 -10.73
N ARG A 169 -6.98 12.71 -10.81
CA ARG A 169 -6.52 13.31 -12.07
C ARG A 169 -5.25 14.16 -11.85
N GLY A 170 -4.51 14.37 -12.92
CA GLY A 170 -3.28 15.18 -12.90
C GLY A 170 -2.02 14.31 -12.87
N ALA A 171 -0.89 14.92 -12.50
CA ALA A 171 0.39 14.23 -12.43
C ALA A 171 0.63 13.59 -11.05
N PRO A 172 1.35 12.46 -10.98
CA PRO A 172 1.74 11.83 -9.71
C PRO A 172 2.53 12.75 -8.77
N THR A 173 3.26 13.73 -9.31
CA THR A 173 3.96 14.76 -8.53
C THR A 173 3.02 15.61 -7.68
N GLY A 174 1.82 15.93 -8.18
CA GLY A 174 0.83 16.65 -7.39
C GLY A 174 0.29 15.83 -6.21
N LEU A 175 0.13 14.51 -6.37
CA LEU A 175 -0.18 13.63 -5.25
C LEU A 175 0.94 13.65 -4.21
N LEU A 176 2.21 13.59 -4.64
CA LEU A 176 3.37 13.65 -3.74
C LEU A 176 3.44 14.98 -2.99
N SER A 177 3.14 16.12 -3.65
CA SER A 177 3.08 17.45 -3.02
C SER A 177 2.02 17.49 -1.92
N ILE A 178 0.82 17.00 -2.18
CA ILE A 178 -0.27 16.95 -1.19
C ILE A 178 0.12 16.03 -0.03
N ALA A 179 0.67 14.84 -0.32
CA ALA A 179 1.11 13.89 0.70
C ALA A 179 2.21 14.48 1.60
N TYR A 180 3.13 15.27 1.02
CA TYR A 180 4.17 15.97 1.78
C TYR A 180 3.57 16.99 2.77
N LEU A 181 2.66 17.85 2.31
CA LEU A 181 1.99 18.85 3.16
C LEU A 181 1.26 18.21 4.34
N TRP A 182 0.54 17.11 4.08
CA TRP A 182 -0.17 16.39 5.14
C TRP A 182 0.76 15.66 6.09
N THR A 183 1.89 15.14 5.58
CA THR A 183 2.93 14.53 6.40
C THR A 183 3.56 15.54 7.35
N GLU A 184 3.87 16.76 6.88
CA GLU A 184 4.36 17.85 7.74
C GLU A 184 3.34 18.27 8.79
N ALA A 185 2.08 18.42 8.40
CA ALA A 185 1.02 18.91 9.28
C ALA A 185 0.65 17.91 10.39
N PHE A 186 0.66 16.61 10.10
CA PHE A 186 0.13 15.58 10.97
C PHE A 186 1.13 14.51 11.40
N GLY A 187 2.39 14.60 10.98
CA GLY A 187 3.43 13.62 11.31
C GLY A 187 3.12 12.22 10.75
N LEU A 188 2.50 12.15 9.58
CA LEU A 188 2.14 10.89 8.93
C LEU A 188 3.40 10.10 8.56
N TRP A 189 3.33 8.77 8.57
CA TRP A 189 4.42 7.94 8.07
C TRP A 189 3.93 6.91 7.05
N LEU A 190 4.71 6.77 5.96
CA LEU A 190 4.40 5.94 4.80
C LEU A 190 4.41 4.45 5.19
N ASP A 191 3.32 3.75 4.88
CA ASP A 191 3.19 2.31 5.13
C ASP A 191 2.75 1.59 3.85
N ALA A 192 3.66 0.88 3.23
CA ALA A 192 3.38 0.11 2.01
C ALA A 192 2.54 -1.16 2.28
N ARG A 193 2.42 -1.61 3.54
CA ARG A 193 1.65 -2.81 3.93
C ARG A 193 0.16 -2.56 3.75
N SER A 194 -0.47 -3.26 2.82
CA SER A 194 -1.92 -3.15 2.61
C SER A 194 -2.74 -3.78 3.74
N LYS A 195 -4.04 -3.41 3.84
CA LYS A 195 -5.01 -4.11 4.71
C LYS A 195 -5.05 -5.61 4.39
N ALA A 196 -4.89 -5.97 3.11
CA ALA A 196 -4.86 -7.37 2.67
C ALA A 196 -3.64 -8.12 3.23
N GLU A 197 -2.46 -7.53 3.18
CA GLU A 197 -1.23 -8.11 3.74
C GLU A 197 -1.31 -8.24 5.26
N ARG A 198 -1.73 -7.18 5.97
CA ARG A 198 -1.89 -7.20 7.43
C ARG A 198 -2.95 -8.23 7.87
N GLY A 199 -4.04 -8.34 7.11
CA GLY A 199 -5.11 -9.32 7.37
C GLY A 199 -4.66 -10.76 7.15
N ASP A 200 -3.89 -11.03 6.10
CA ASP A 200 -3.29 -12.34 5.86
C ASP A 200 -2.32 -12.75 7.00
N ARG A 201 -1.48 -11.82 7.46
CA ARG A 201 -0.60 -12.05 8.62
C ARG A 201 -1.40 -12.35 9.88
N LEU A 202 -2.44 -11.57 10.16
CA LEU A 202 -3.32 -11.75 11.32
C LEU A 202 -4.02 -13.12 11.28
N ALA A 203 -4.58 -13.51 10.12
CA ALA A 203 -5.25 -14.79 9.94
C ALA A 203 -4.33 -16.00 10.23
N ARG A 204 -3.03 -15.84 9.99
CA ARG A 204 -2.00 -16.86 10.27
C ARG A 204 -1.41 -16.79 11.69
N GLY A 205 -1.74 -15.77 12.47
CA GLY A 205 -1.12 -15.53 13.77
C GLY A 205 0.37 -15.17 13.69
N VAL A 206 0.81 -14.52 12.59
CA VAL A 206 2.18 -14.04 12.43
C VAL A 206 2.22 -12.51 12.42
N THR A 207 3.23 -11.93 13.04
CA THR A 207 3.41 -10.48 13.11
C THR A 207 4.29 -9.94 11.99
N GLN A 208 5.27 -10.72 11.54
CA GLN A 208 6.24 -10.30 10.54
C GLN A 208 5.84 -10.74 9.13
N GLY A 209 6.17 -9.88 8.14
CA GLY A 209 6.10 -10.23 6.72
C GLY A 209 7.28 -11.06 6.25
N ASP A 210 7.20 -11.49 5.00
CA ASP A 210 8.32 -12.17 4.34
C ASP A 210 9.50 -11.20 4.14
N VAL A 211 10.73 -11.72 4.15
CA VAL A 211 11.91 -10.92 3.85
C VAL A 211 12.03 -10.76 2.33
N PRO A 212 11.91 -9.53 1.80
CA PRO A 212 12.03 -9.31 0.37
C PRO A 212 13.47 -9.60 -0.10
N ALA A 213 13.60 -10.11 -1.33
CA ALA A 213 14.91 -10.27 -1.94
C ALA A 213 15.51 -8.91 -2.31
N VAL A 214 16.67 -8.60 -1.77
CA VAL A 214 17.46 -7.44 -2.18
C VAL A 214 18.31 -7.87 -3.39
N ARG A 215 18.04 -7.25 -4.54
CA ARG A 215 18.72 -7.61 -5.81
C ARG A 215 19.63 -6.46 -6.26
N PRO A 216 20.74 -6.77 -6.97
CA PRO A 216 21.50 -5.77 -7.67
C PRO A 216 20.63 -5.01 -8.67
N VAL A 217 20.91 -3.73 -8.83
CA VAL A 217 20.23 -2.87 -9.79
C VAL A 217 20.94 -2.96 -11.14
N ASP A 218 20.20 -3.10 -12.21
CA ASP A 218 20.73 -3.11 -13.57
C ASP A 218 21.05 -1.67 -14.01
N ALA A 219 22.33 -1.35 -14.12
CA ALA A 219 22.82 -0.03 -14.51
C ALA A 219 22.46 0.37 -15.96
N ALA A 220 22.03 -0.58 -16.81
CA ALA A 220 21.57 -0.28 -18.16
C ALA A 220 20.13 0.30 -18.19
N GLN A 221 19.37 0.18 -17.11
CA GLN A 221 18.03 0.74 -17.01
C GLN A 221 18.08 2.26 -16.78
N PRO A 222 17.02 3.01 -17.15
CA PRO A 222 16.88 4.42 -16.79
C PRO A 222 17.04 4.61 -15.27
N TRP A 223 17.66 5.71 -14.85
CA TRP A 223 17.95 5.95 -13.43
C TRP A 223 16.70 5.93 -12.55
N SER A 224 15.58 6.47 -13.02
CA SER A 224 14.30 6.37 -12.30
C SER A 224 13.90 4.92 -12.03
N ARG A 225 14.11 4.03 -12.98
CA ARG A 225 13.83 2.60 -12.79
C ARG A 225 14.80 1.94 -11.82
N GLN A 226 16.06 2.35 -11.86
CA GLN A 226 17.08 1.90 -10.89
C GLN A 226 16.67 2.31 -9.47
N VAL A 227 16.25 3.57 -9.26
CA VAL A 227 15.73 4.07 -7.97
C VAL A 227 14.51 3.27 -7.53
N ALA A 228 13.55 3.04 -8.43
CA ALA A 228 12.34 2.26 -8.11
C ALA A 228 12.67 0.83 -7.64
N VAL A 229 13.60 0.16 -8.32
CA VAL A 229 14.04 -1.21 -7.96
C VAL A 229 14.75 -1.23 -6.61
N ALA A 230 15.64 -0.27 -6.35
CA ALA A 230 16.39 -0.18 -5.11
C ALA A 230 15.51 0.24 -3.91
N LEU A 231 14.52 1.11 -4.12
CA LEU A 231 13.61 1.61 -3.08
C LEU A 231 12.54 0.57 -2.69
N SER A 232 12.11 -0.28 -3.62
CA SER A 232 11.04 -1.27 -3.40
C SER A 232 11.23 -2.14 -2.15
N PRO A 233 12.38 -2.81 -1.92
CA PRO A 233 12.58 -3.62 -0.71
C PRO A 233 12.67 -2.77 0.57
N VAL A 234 13.11 -1.51 0.49
CA VAL A 234 13.11 -0.58 1.62
C VAL A 234 11.69 -0.31 2.07
N LEU A 235 10.80 0.13 1.15
CA LEU A 235 9.40 0.42 1.46
C LEU A 235 8.64 -0.81 1.98
N ALA A 236 8.97 -2.01 1.51
CA ALA A 236 8.36 -3.24 1.99
C ALA A 236 8.71 -3.57 3.45
N LEU A 237 9.83 -3.05 3.97
CA LEU A 237 10.35 -3.38 5.31
C LEU A 237 10.14 -2.27 6.34
N VAL A 238 10.10 -0.99 5.91
CA VAL A 238 10.06 0.14 6.85
C VAL A 238 8.83 0.12 7.75
N GLY A 239 7.68 -0.37 7.28
CA GLY A 239 6.47 -0.46 8.10
C GLY A 239 6.62 -1.42 9.29
N ASP A 240 7.27 -2.57 9.10
CA ASP A 240 7.53 -3.52 10.19
C ASP A 240 8.55 -2.98 11.20
N VAL A 241 9.53 -2.19 10.72
CA VAL A 241 10.52 -1.56 11.61
C VAL A 241 9.90 -0.38 12.38
N ALA A 242 9.08 0.43 11.74
CA ALA A 242 8.39 1.57 12.37
C ALA A 242 7.43 1.12 13.49
N ASP A 243 6.77 -0.03 13.32
CA ASP A 243 5.90 -0.65 14.34
C ASP A 243 6.67 -1.52 15.37
N ASP A 244 8.01 -1.57 15.29
CA ASP A 244 8.89 -2.44 16.09
C ASP A 244 8.55 -3.95 16.01
N LEU A 245 8.00 -4.37 14.88
CA LEU A 245 7.63 -5.77 14.59
C LEU A 245 8.69 -6.54 13.80
N ALA A 246 9.69 -5.84 13.22
CA ALA A 246 10.65 -6.43 12.31
C ALA A 246 11.55 -7.47 13.00
N SER A 247 11.69 -8.65 12.37
CA SER A 247 12.64 -9.67 12.77
C SER A 247 14.10 -9.21 12.55
N PRO A 248 15.08 -9.86 13.21
CA PRO A 248 16.50 -9.59 12.91
C PRO A 248 16.84 -9.77 11.43
N ALA A 249 16.26 -10.75 10.75
CA ALA A 249 16.47 -10.97 9.31
C ALA A 249 15.93 -9.82 8.46
N GLN A 250 14.76 -9.26 8.80
CA GLN A 250 14.20 -8.10 8.11
C GLN A 250 15.05 -6.84 8.34
N ARG A 251 15.58 -6.62 9.55
CA ARG A 251 16.47 -5.49 9.83
C ARG A 251 17.79 -5.59 9.05
N VAL A 252 18.37 -6.78 8.93
CA VAL A 252 19.55 -7.03 8.08
C VAL A 252 19.23 -6.77 6.61
N ALA A 253 18.09 -7.26 6.12
CA ALA A 253 17.67 -7.02 4.75
C ALA A 253 17.41 -5.53 4.46
N LEU A 254 16.84 -4.80 5.43
CA LEU A 254 16.65 -3.34 5.31
C LEU A 254 17.99 -2.61 5.22
N ALA A 255 18.97 -2.95 6.07
CA ALA A 255 20.31 -2.34 6.00
C ALA A 255 20.98 -2.61 4.64
N GLN A 256 20.85 -3.82 4.11
CA GLN A 256 21.36 -4.18 2.78
C GLN A 256 20.63 -3.40 1.67
N ALA A 257 19.30 -3.29 1.72
CA ALA A 257 18.50 -2.55 0.75
C ALA A 257 18.86 -1.06 0.73
N LEU A 258 19.05 -0.45 1.92
CA LEU A 258 19.51 0.93 2.05
C LEU A 258 20.91 1.12 1.47
N GLY A 259 21.81 0.15 1.65
CA GLY A 259 23.13 0.17 1.01
C GLY A 259 23.07 0.19 -0.52
N VAL A 260 22.22 -0.66 -1.11
CA VAL A 260 21.98 -0.70 -2.56
C VAL A 260 21.36 0.62 -3.04
N LEU A 261 20.37 1.13 -2.33
CA LEU A 261 19.70 2.41 -2.65
C LEU A 261 20.70 3.58 -2.60
N ALA A 262 21.50 3.69 -1.54
CA ALA A 262 22.53 4.73 -1.42
C ALA A 262 23.55 4.66 -2.56
N GLN A 263 23.99 3.47 -2.96
CA GLN A 263 24.88 3.30 -4.11
C GLN A 263 24.22 3.75 -5.41
N THR A 264 22.94 3.41 -5.63
CA THR A 264 22.17 3.82 -6.81
C THR A 264 22.04 5.34 -6.88
N LEU A 265 21.78 6.00 -5.75
CA LEU A 265 21.64 7.45 -5.69
C LEU A 265 22.96 8.19 -5.97
N ARG A 266 24.11 7.64 -5.57
CA ARG A 266 25.43 8.24 -5.83
C ARG A 266 25.80 8.33 -7.31
N ALA A 267 25.09 7.61 -8.18
CA ALA A 267 25.29 7.73 -9.62
C ALA A 267 24.89 9.11 -10.18
N GLU A 268 24.03 9.86 -9.46
CA GLU A 268 23.57 11.19 -9.84
C GLU A 268 24.01 12.25 -8.83
N ALA A 269 24.71 13.27 -9.28
CA ALA A 269 25.29 14.31 -8.42
C ALA A 269 24.23 15.07 -7.59
N GLN A 270 23.04 15.29 -8.17
CA GLN A 270 21.92 15.95 -7.48
C GLN A 270 21.35 15.13 -6.32
N ALA A 271 21.57 13.80 -6.29
CA ALA A 271 21.09 12.90 -5.27
C ALA A 271 22.15 12.57 -4.19
N ALA A 272 23.34 13.17 -4.24
CA ALA A 272 24.44 12.84 -3.33
C ALA A 272 24.08 13.03 -1.85
N GLY A 273 23.41 14.13 -1.49
CA GLY A 273 22.95 14.38 -0.11
C GLY A 273 21.95 13.35 0.38
N ALA A 274 21.01 12.96 -0.48
CA ALA A 274 20.05 11.89 -0.18
C ALA A 274 20.75 10.54 -0.02
N ALA A 275 21.76 10.25 -0.85
CA ALA A 275 22.55 9.03 -0.76
C ALA A 275 23.27 8.89 0.60
N ASP A 276 23.81 9.98 1.13
CA ASP A 276 24.48 9.99 2.43
C ASP A 276 23.47 9.82 3.58
N THR A 277 22.29 10.45 3.48
CA THR A 277 21.21 10.26 4.45
C THR A 277 20.73 8.81 4.45
N VAL A 278 20.48 8.22 3.28
CA VAL A 278 20.07 6.81 3.14
C VAL A 278 21.14 5.86 3.72
N ALA A 279 22.43 6.15 3.45
CA ALA A 279 23.52 5.34 4.01
C ALA A 279 23.59 5.42 5.54
N ALA A 280 23.32 6.59 6.13
CA ALA A 280 23.26 6.76 7.58
C ALA A 280 22.11 5.96 8.21
N LEU A 281 20.94 5.92 7.56
CA LEU A 281 19.77 5.14 8.01
C LEU A 281 20.07 3.63 8.11
N ALA A 282 20.99 3.08 7.31
CA ALA A 282 21.40 1.68 7.39
C ALA A 282 21.96 1.28 8.76
N GLY A 283 22.59 2.22 9.50
CA GLY A 283 23.05 2.02 10.87
C GLY A 283 21.94 2.16 11.94
N MET A 284 20.73 2.59 11.55
CA MET A 284 19.65 2.95 12.47
C MET A 284 18.45 2.00 12.39
N VAL A 285 18.60 0.81 11.81
CA VAL A 285 17.52 -0.16 11.62
C VAL A 285 16.92 -0.73 12.92
N PHE A 286 17.50 -0.42 14.06
CA PHE A 286 17.00 -0.78 15.39
C PHE A 286 16.26 0.37 16.12
N ASP A 287 16.27 1.58 15.56
CA ASP A 287 15.55 2.74 16.10
C ASP A 287 14.22 2.93 15.35
N ALA A 288 13.13 2.38 15.92
CA ALA A 288 11.80 2.48 15.31
C ALA A 288 11.34 3.93 15.09
N ALA A 289 11.72 4.85 16.00
CA ALA A 289 11.25 6.23 15.95
C ALA A 289 11.78 7.02 14.74
N ILE A 290 12.97 6.68 14.23
CA ILE A 290 13.54 7.41 13.08
C ILE A 290 12.72 7.24 11.81
N TRP A 291 12.04 6.09 11.67
CA TRP A 291 11.25 5.74 10.49
C TRP A 291 9.94 6.50 10.41
N CYS A 292 9.49 7.09 11.54
CA CYS A 292 8.28 7.92 11.61
C CYS A 292 8.57 9.42 11.57
N ARG A 293 9.83 9.86 11.52
CA ARG A 293 10.19 11.29 11.49
C ARG A 293 9.81 11.93 10.17
N VAL A 294 9.36 13.18 10.24
CA VAL A 294 8.96 13.96 9.05
C VAL A 294 10.08 14.05 8.02
N GLU A 295 11.33 14.23 8.46
CA GLU A 295 12.49 14.30 7.56
C GLU A 295 12.72 12.98 6.81
N THR A 296 12.51 11.85 7.49
CA THR A 296 12.60 10.52 6.84
C THR A 296 11.46 10.33 5.84
N GLN A 297 10.26 10.81 6.17
CA GLN A 297 9.12 10.74 5.24
C GLN A 297 9.32 11.65 4.03
N ALA A 298 9.84 12.86 4.23
CA ALA A 298 10.21 13.76 3.14
C ALA A 298 11.22 13.12 2.17
N LEU A 299 12.21 12.40 2.71
CA LEU A 299 13.14 11.62 1.91
C LEU A 299 12.43 10.55 1.08
N TRP A 300 11.52 9.76 1.69
CA TRP A 300 10.77 8.73 0.94
C TRP A 300 9.94 9.32 -0.18
N LEU A 301 9.25 10.43 0.05
CA LEU A 301 8.45 11.11 -0.97
C LEU A 301 9.32 11.64 -2.13
N SER A 302 10.49 12.21 -1.82
CA SER A 302 11.45 12.63 -2.86
C SER A 302 11.98 11.44 -3.68
N LEU A 303 12.27 10.31 -3.03
CA LEU A 303 12.73 9.10 -3.72
C LEU A 303 11.62 8.46 -4.57
N LEU A 304 10.37 8.54 -4.13
CA LEU A 304 9.21 8.13 -4.94
C LEU A 304 9.09 9.02 -6.19
N GLU A 305 9.25 10.33 -6.05
CA GLU A 305 9.28 11.26 -7.21
C GLU A 305 10.40 10.90 -8.19
N TRP A 306 11.61 10.65 -7.70
CA TRP A 306 12.74 10.25 -8.55
C TRP A 306 12.56 8.89 -9.21
N SER A 307 11.72 8.02 -8.63
CA SER A 307 11.37 6.74 -9.21
C SER A 307 10.36 6.83 -10.37
N LEU A 308 9.71 7.99 -10.55
CA LEU A 308 8.78 8.22 -11.66
C LEU A 308 9.54 8.33 -12.99
N PRO A 309 8.96 7.82 -14.09
CA PRO A 309 9.45 8.13 -15.42
C PRO A 309 9.45 9.64 -15.72
N ALA A 310 10.32 10.10 -16.60
CA ALA A 310 10.48 11.53 -16.86
C ALA A 310 9.21 12.20 -17.43
N ASP A 311 8.38 11.45 -18.13
CA ASP A 311 7.09 11.87 -18.70
C ASP A 311 5.93 11.87 -17.71
N ALA A 312 6.16 11.35 -16.50
CA ALA A 312 5.18 11.30 -15.41
C ALA A 312 5.48 12.29 -14.25
N ARG A 313 6.53 13.10 -14.42
CA ARG A 313 6.94 14.12 -13.45
C ARG A 313 6.34 15.48 -13.73
#